data_bb447216b3bc836b488ad5184700cb3a
#
_entry.id   bb447216b3bc836b488ad5184700cb3a
#
_cell.length_a   1.000
_cell.length_b   1.000
_cell.length_c   1.000
_cell.angle_alpha   90.00
_cell.angle_beta   90.00
_cell.angle_gamma   90.00
#
_symmetry.space_group_name_H-M   'P 1'
#
loop_
_entity.id
_entity.type
_entity.pdbx_description
1 polymer ?
#
loop_
_entity_poly.entity_id
_entity_poly.type
_entity_poly.pdbx_seq_one_letter_code
_entity_poly.pdbx_strand_id
1 'polypeptide(L)'
;ILNPQFSFNRVDPKTYDIFVNTPTGEIWYEYLSSGFKSCMSLLLGIIKEIELRYPEQDLYAQEFDGVILIDEIEIHLHPEWQARITEALTTTFPSAQFIVTTHSPHVVQNAKSNQIIALVPDNNGTGRVKELPESRLGYSAGTVEEVLLDVMGMESTLSSKLQELLDNFERLVDEENFDKAKEIYDYLDVALHQNSVLRKSLKISLMSIREREE
;
A
#
# COMPACT_ATOMS: atom_id res chain seq x y z
N ILE A 1 -11.86 -16.10 3.10
CA ILE A 1 -11.62 -14.67 2.92
C ILE A 1 -10.13 -14.41 2.71
N LEU A 2 -9.28 -14.69 3.69
CA LEU A 2 -7.84 -14.44 3.58
C LEU A 2 -7.12 -15.43 2.65
N ASN A 3 -7.50 -16.69 2.74
CA ASN A 3 -7.11 -17.76 1.83
C ASN A 3 -8.19 -18.85 1.89
N PRO A 4 -8.92 -19.11 0.80
CA PRO A 4 -10.03 -20.09 0.79
C PRO A 4 -9.60 -21.53 1.06
N GLN A 5 -8.30 -21.81 0.98
CA GLN A 5 -7.73 -23.12 1.28
C GLN A 5 -7.39 -23.31 2.76
N PHE A 6 -7.60 -22.27 3.57
CA PHE A 6 -7.40 -22.30 5.01
C PHE A 6 -8.75 -22.32 5.71
N SER A 7 -8.91 -23.18 6.70
CA SER A 7 -10.10 -23.22 7.54
C SER A 7 -9.73 -23.51 8.98
N PHE A 8 -10.57 -23.02 9.90
CA PHE A 8 -10.48 -23.42 11.29
C PHE A 8 -10.66 -24.95 11.38
N ASN A 9 -9.86 -25.59 12.19
CA ASN A 9 -10.00 -27.02 12.48
C ASN A 9 -10.53 -27.24 13.90
N ARG A 10 -9.72 -26.96 14.91
CA ARG A 10 -10.06 -27.22 16.32
C ARG A 10 -9.24 -26.36 17.26
N VAL A 11 -9.70 -26.31 18.50
CA VAL A 11 -8.91 -25.85 19.66
C VAL A 11 -8.59 -27.05 20.50
N ASP A 12 -7.33 -27.24 20.94
CA ASP A 12 -6.98 -28.27 21.90
C ASP A 12 -7.57 -27.92 23.28
N PRO A 13 -8.37 -28.78 23.89
CA PRO A 13 -9.05 -28.44 25.13
C PRO A 13 -8.14 -28.36 26.36
N LYS A 14 -6.88 -28.82 26.27
CA LYS A 14 -5.91 -28.79 27.37
C LYS A 14 -4.94 -27.62 27.26
N THR A 15 -4.43 -27.33 26.04
CA THR A 15 -3.43 -26.31 25.81
C THR A 15 -4.03 -25.03 25.28
N TYR A 16 -5.29 -25.07 24.79
CA TYR A 16 -5.98 -23.99 24.09
C TYR A 16 -5.31 -23.59 22.77
N ASP A 17 -4.44 -24.47 22.25
CA ASP A 17 -3.81 -24.25 20.96
C ASP A 17 -4.84 -24.33 19.83
N ILE A 18 -4.74 -23.40 18.91
CA ILE A 18 -5.61 -23.33 17.71
C ILE A 18 -4.92 -24.05 16.57
N PHE A 19 -5.65 -24.95 15.91
CA PHE A 19 -5.21 -25.68 14.74
C PHE A 19 -6.03 -25.27 13.52
N VAL A 20 -5.34 -25.15 12.38
CA VAL A 20 -5.87 -24.69 11.11
C VAL A 20 -5.58 -25.73 10.03
N ASN A 21 -6.58 -26.02 9.20
CA ASN A 21 -6.39 -26.81 8.00
C ASN A 21 -5.73 -25.94 6.91
N THR A 22 -4.74 -26.51 6.25
CA THR A 22 -4.06 -25.92 5.11
C THR A 22 -3.99 -26.94 3.97
N PRO A 23 -3.63 -26.55 2.74
CA PRO A 23 -3.44 -27.51 1.64
C PRO A 23 -2.42 -28.61 1.94
N THR A 24 -1.50 -28.37 2.86
CA THR A 24 -0.46 -29.31 3.27
C THR A 24 -0.81 -30.12 4.51
N GLY A 25 -1.98 -29.92 5.09
CA GLY A 25 -2.47 -30.60 6.27
C GLY A 25 -2.78 -29.68 7.45
N GLU A 26 -3.04 -30.27 8.62
CA GLU A 26 -3.25 -29.53 9.87
C GLU A 26 -1.94 -28.92 10.35
N ILE A 27 -1.97 -27.62 10.69
CA ILE A 27 -0.84 -26.94 11.34
C ILE A 27 -1.31 -26.14 12.54
N TRP A 28 -0.41 -25.94 13.48
CA TRP A 28 -0.63 -25.06 14.62
C TRP A 28 -0.65 -23.60 14.18
N TYR A 29 -1.62 -22.80 14.66
CA TYR A 29 -1.79 -21.39 14.32
C TYR A 29 -0.50 -20.57 14.44
N GLU A 30 0.34 -20.88 15.45
CA GLU A 30 1.60 -20.15 15.65
C GLU A 30 2.62 -20.33 14.51
N TYR A 31 2.49 -21.34 13.70
CA TYR A 31 3.34 -21.58 12.52
C TYR A 31 2.85 -20.84 11.26
N LEU A 32 1.70 -20.17 11.33
CA LEU A 32 1.24 -19.33 10.24
C LEU A 32 2.14 -18.09 10.09
N SER A 33 2.16 -17.50 8.89
CA SER A 33 2.92 -16.29 8.64
C SER A 33 2.48 -15.15 9.57
N SER A 34 3.42 -14.27 9.93
CA SER A 34 3.13 -13.12 10.80
C SER A 34 2.02 -12.24 10.23
N GLY A 35 2.03 -11.99 8.91
CA GLY A 35 0.99 -11.19 8.25
C GLY A 35 -0.41 -11.81 8.35
N PHE A 36 -0.52 -13.14 8.17
CA PHE A 36 -1.79 -13.85 8.37
C PHE A 36 -2.27 -13.71 9.82
N LYS A 37 -1.38 -13.95 10.79
CA LYS A 37 -1.71 -13.82 12.23
C LYS A 37 -2.15 -12.39 12.57
N SER A 38 -1.46 -11.36 12.07
CA SER A 38 -1.83 -9.97 12.31
C SER A 38 -3.23 -9.64 11.75
N CYS A 39 -3.53 -10.07 10.53
CA CYS A 39 -4.85 -9.87 9.93
C CYS A 39 -5.95 -10.62 10.72
N MET A 40 -5.72 -11.86 11.10
CA MET A 40 -6.65 -12.64 11.92
C MET A 40 -6.84 -12.00 13.30
N SER A 41 -5.77 -11.49 13.92
CA SER A 41 -5.85 -10.80 15.22
C SER A 41 -6.71 -9.55 15.16
N LEU A 42 -6.62 -8.78 14.07
CA LEU A 42 -7.48 -7.63 13.86
C LEU A 42 -8.96 -8.04 13.73
N LEU A 43 -9.26 -9.02 12.86
CA LEU A 43 -10.64 -9.51 12.67
C LEU A 43 -11.25 -10.07 13.97
N LEU A 44 -10.51 -10.94 14.64
CA LEU A 44 -10.95 -11.53 15.91
C LEU A 44 -11.05 -10.48 17.02
N GLY A 45 -10.17 -9.48 17.03
CA GLY A 45 -10.24 -8.36 17.96
C GLY A 45 -11.53 -7.55 17.80
N ILE A 46 -11.94 -7.27 16.56
CA ILE A 46 -13.21 -6.58 16.26
C ILE A 46 -14.40 -7.44 16.71
N ILE A 47 -14.41 -8.73 16.38
CA ILE A 47 -15.48 -9.66 16.82
C ILE A 47 -15.58 -9.66 18.35
N LYS A 48 -14.47 -9.80 19.05
CA LYS A 48 -14.43 -9.76 20.51
C LYS A 48 -14.97 -8.46 21.09
N GLU A 49 -14.63 -7.31 20.50
CA GLU A 49 -15.16 -6.01 20.95
C GLU A 49 -16.67 -5.90 20.73
N ILE A 50 -17.19 -6.44 19.62
CA ILE A 50 -18.64 -6.49 19.37
C ILE A 50 -19.34 -7.37 20.44
N GLU A 51 -18.84 -8.57 20.68
CA GLU A 51 -19.39 -9.49 21.68
C GLU A 51 -19.36 -8.89 23.10
N LEU A 52 -18.29 -8.19 23.48
CA LEU A 52 -18.17 -7.52 24.77
C LEU A 52 -19.15 -6.34 24.94
N ARG A 53 -19.47 -5.63 23.86
CA ARG A 53 -20.38 -4.46 23.90
C ARG A 53 -21.84 -4.85 23.81
N TYR A 54 -22.15 -5.99 23.19
CA TYR A 54 -23.50 -6.47 22.97
C TYR A 54 -23.71 -7.90 23.53
N PRO A 55 -23.45 -8.14 24.83
CA PRO A 55 -23.42 -9.48 25.41
C PRO A 55 -24.79 -10.18 25.43
N GLU A 56 -25.88 -9.41 25.33
CA GLU A 56 -27.26 -9.94 25.33
C GLU A 56 -27.75 -10.28 23.91
N GLN A 57 -26.92 -10.04 22.89
CA GLN A 57 -27.27 -10.27 21.48
C GLN A 57 -26.33 -11.34 20.90
N ASP A 58 -26.89 -12.41 20.38
CA ASP A 58 -26.13 -13.37 19.55
C ASP A 58 -25.86 -12.76 18.17
N LEU A 59 -25.03 -11.71 18.15
CA LEU A 59 -24.78 -10.90 16.96
C LEU A 59 -23.59 -11.47 16.17
N TYR A 60 -23.86 -11.97 14.99
CA TYR A 60 -22.80 -12.41 14.07
C TYR A 60 -22.12 -11.23 13.39
N ALA A 61 -20.84 -11.41 13.03
CA ALA A 61 -20.05 -10.38 12.36
C ALA A 61 -20.74 -9.82 11.08
N GLN A 62 -21.44 -10.68 10.34
CA GLN A 62 -22.18 -10.31 9.12
C GLN A 62 -23.41 -9.43 9.37
N GLU A 63 -23.96 -9.47 10.59
CA GLU A 63 -25.18 -8.76 10.98
C GLU A 63 -24.86 -7.43 11.70
N PHE A 64 -23.60 -7.21 12.06
CA PHE A 64 -23.20 -5.97 12.72
C PHE A 64 -23.27 -4.79 11.75
N ASP A 65 -24.15 -3.83 12.02
CA ASP A 65 -24.45 -2.63 11.21
C ASP A 65 -23.89 -1.33 11.78
N GLY A 66 -22.94 -1.44 12.72
CA GLY A 66 -22.33 -0.29 13.38
C GLY A 66 -21.18 0.35 12.60
N VAL A 67 -20.57 1.36 13.23
CA VAL A 67 -19.37 2.05 12.72
C VAL A 67 -18.13 1.52 13.42
N ILE A 68 -17.12 1.15 12.65
CA ILE A 68 -15.82 0.65 13.11
C ILE A 68 -14.76 1.67 12.72
N LEU A 69 -14.05 2.20 13.73
CA LEU A 69 -12.93 3.13 13.54
C LEU A 69 -11.63 2.38 13.74
N ILE A 70 -10.72 2.49 12.77
CA ILE A 70 -9.39 1.85 12.82
C ILE A 70 -8.35 2.89 12.49
N ASP A 71 -7.44 3.15 13.41
CA ASP A 71 -6.30 4.03 13.18
C ASP A 71 -5.13 3.20 12.64
N GLU A 72 -4.48 3.67 11.57
CA GLU A 72 -3.37 3.02 10.89
C GLU A 72 -3.61 1.52 10.61
N ILE A 73 -4.59 1.24 9.75
CA ILE A 73 -5.05 -0.13 9.42
C ILE A 73 -3.94 -1.06 8.96
N GLU A 74 -2.86 -0.53 8.41
CA GLU A 74 -1.69 -1.26 7.92
C GLU A 74 -0.70 -1.69 8.99
N ILE A 75 -0.82 -1.22 10.24
CA ILE A 75 0.15 -1.54 11.30
C ILE A 75 0.34 -3.05 11.43
N HIS A 76 1.61 -3.47 11.46
CA HIS A 76 2.05 -4.86 11.55
C HIS A 76 1.64 -5.77 10.37
N LEU A 77 1.06 -5.21 9.28
CA LEU A 77 0.74 -5.96 8.09
C LEU A 77 1.89 -5.91 7.07
N HIS A 78 2.25 -7.06 6.52
CA HIS A 78 3.11 -7.12 5.33
C HIS A 78 2.38 -6.48 4.13
N PRO A 79 3.08 -5.82 3.17
CA PRO A 79 2.46 -5.17 2.01
C PRO A 79 1.41 -6.03 1.26
N GLU A 80 1.64 -7.33 1.14
CA GLU A 80 0.66 -8.25 0.53
C GLU A 80 -0.67 -8.28 1.30
N TRP A 81 -0.63 -8.18 2.63
CA TRP A 81 -1.82 -8.16 3.48
C TRP A 81 -2.46 -6.78 3.53
N GLN A 82 -1.67 -5.71 3.43
CA GLN A 82 -2.19 -4.35 3.29
C GLN A 82 -3.08 -4.22 2.04
N ALA A 83 -2.71 -4.88 0.94
CA ALA A 83 -3.53 -4.90 -0.27
C ALA A 83 -4.86 -5.66 -0.13
N ARG A 84 -5.02 -6.52 0.88
CA ARG A 84 -6.18 -7.40 1.05
C ARG A 84 -7.04 -7.07 2.26
N ILE A 85 -6.56 -6.23 3.17
CA ILE A 85 -7.23 -6.00 4.46
C ILE A 85 -8.61 -5.36 4.31
N THR A 86 -8.77 -4.44 3.36
CA THR A 86 -10.06 -3.78 3.10
C THR A 86 -11.12 -4.77 2.61
N GLU A 87 -10.73 -5.70 1.73
CA GLU A 87 -11.61 -6.76 1.27
C GLU A 87 -11.95 -7.73 2.42
N ALA A 88 -10.97 -8.11 3.23
CA ALA A 88 -11.19 -8.99 4.37
C ALA A 88 -12.18 -8.39 5.37
N LEU A 89 -12.05 -7.12 5.71
CA LEU A 89 -12.96 -6.41 6.61
C LEU A 89 -14.38 -6.30 6.03
N THR A 90 -14.51 -5.83 4.81
CA THR A 90 -15.83 -5.62 4.18
C THR A 90 -16.56 -6.92 3.86
N THR A 91 -15.83 -8.02 3.67
CA THR A 91 -16.42 -9.34 3.49
C THR A 91 -16.84 -9.97 4.83
N THR A 92 -16.08 -9.72 5.89
CA THR A 92 -16.40 -10.25 7.23
C THR A 92 -17.55 -9.49 7.88
N PHE A 93 -17.62 -8.16 7.67
CA PHE A 93 -18.62 -7.26 8.25
C PHE A 93 -19.33 -6.46 7.13
N PRO A 94 -20.14 -7.11 6.29
CA PRO A 94 -20.71 -6.47 5.09
C PRO A 94 -21.71 -5.34 5.39
N SER A 95 -22.28 -5.32 6.61
CA SER A 95 -23.25 -4.30 7.06
C SER A 95 -22.57 -3.16 7.82
N ALA A 96 -21.30 -3.30 8.22
CA ALA A 96 -20.60 -2.28 8.99
C ALA A 96 -20.06 -1.15 8.09
N GLN A 97 -19.99 0.06 8.65
CA GLN A 97 -19.26 1.16 8.06
C GLN A 97 -17.86 1.23 8.68
N PHE A 98 -16.83 1.18 7.83
CA PHE A 98 -15.44 1.39 8.26
C PHE A 98 -15.00 2.82 7.98
N ILE A 99 -14.36 3.44 8.98
CA ILE A 99 -13.61 4.70 8.83
C ILE A 99 -12.20 4.38 9.30
N VAL A 100 -11.23 4.45 8.41
CA VAL A 100 -9.86 4.03 8.69
C VAL A 100 -8.86 5.11 8.30
N THR A 101 -7.78 5.23 9.05
CA THR A 101 -6.62 5.99 8.61
C THR A 101 -5.56 5.04 8.04
N THR A 102 -4.76 5.53 7.11
CA THR A 102 -3.66 4.75 6.53
C THR A 102 -2.57 5.64 5.95
N HIS A 103 -1.33 5.18 6.06
CA HIS A 103 -0.16 5.68 5.34
C HIS A 103 0.33 4.67 4.30
N SER A 104 -0.44 3.60 4.03
CA SER A 104 -0.06 2.57 3.05
C SER A 104 -0.60 2.88 1.66
N PRO A 105 0.27 3.02 0.65
CA PRO A 105 -0.17 3.13 -0.73
C PRO A 105 -0.89 1.86 -1.21
N HIS A 106 -0.59 0.69 -0.64
CA HIS A 106 -1.26 -0.57 -0.98
C HIS A 106 -2.71 -0.61 -0.51
N VAL A 107 -3.02 -0.02 0.65
CA VAL A 107 -4.41 0.12 1.13
C VAL A 107 -5.17 1.07 0.21
N VAL A 108 -4.59 2.24 -0.11
CA VAL A 108 -5.20 3.24 -1.00
C VAL A 108 -5.43 2.67 -2.40
N GLN A 109 -4.46 1.95 -2.95
CA GLN A 109 -4.55 1.35 -4.29
C GLN A 109 -5.73 0.39 -4.43
N ASN A 110 -6.12 -0.28 -3.35
CA ASN A 110 -7.23 -1.25 -3.34
C ASN A 110 -8.58 -0.63 -2.89
N ALA A 111 -8.61 0.66 -2.56
CA ALA A 111 -9.84 1.39 -2.27
C ALA A 111 -10.46 1.98 -3.54
N LYS A 112 -11.78 2.14 -3.56
CA LYS A 112 -12.47 2.87 -4.64
C LYS A 112 -12.21 4.37 -4.49
N SER A 113 -12.20 5.12 -5.60
CA SER A 113 -11.93 6.57 -5.58
C SER A 113 -12.86 7.35 -4.64
N ASN A 114 -14.13 6.97 -4.57
CA ASN A 114 -15.13 7.60 -3.68
C ASN A 114 -15.01 7.18 -2.20
N GLN A 115 -14.07 6.31 -1.86
CA GLN A 115 -13.79 5.87 -0.50
C GLN A 115 -12.56 6.54 0.10
N ILE A 116 -11.83 7.35 -0.68
CA ILE A 116 -10.57 7.96 -0.26
C ILE A 116 -10.81 9.43 0.06
N ILE A 117 -10.37 9.82 1.26
CA ILE A 117 -10.34 11.21 1.71
C ILE A 117 -8.88 11.55 2.00
N ALA A 118 -8.21 12.23 1.07
CA ALA A 118 -6.84 12.67 1.26
C ALA A 118 -6.81 13.97 2.05
N LEU A 119 -6.06 13.97 3.16
CA LEU A 119 -5.87 15.14 4.02
C LEU A 119 -4.48 15.72 3.78
N VAL A 120 -4.42 17.02 3.53
CA VAL A 120 -3.16 17.75 3.39
C VAL A 120 -3.15 18.97 4.32
N PRO A 121 -2.00 19.41 4.83
CA PRO A 121 -1.92 20.63 5.61
C PRO A 121 -2.28 21.83 4.74
N ASP A 122 -2.98 22.79 5.31
CA ASP A 122 -3.16 24.12 4.73
C ASP A 122 -2.02 25.08 5.17
N ASN A 123 -2.06 26.31 4.66
CA ASN A 123 -1.06 27.32 4.98
C ASN A 123 -1.05 27.73 6.47
N ASN A 124 -2.06 27.38 7.25
CA ASN A 124 -2.22 27.68 8.67
C ASN A 124 -1.89 26.47 9.57
N GLY A 125 -1.52 25.33 8.97
CA GLY A 125 -1.26 24.07 9.67
C GLY A 125 -2.54 23.29 10.05
N THR A 126 -3.70 23.72 9.56
CA THR A 126 -4.95 22.93 9.66
C THR A 126 -5.05 21.95 8.49
N GLY A 127 -5.69 20.80 8.73
CA GLY A 127 -5.92 19.82 7.67
C GLY A 127 -7.04 20.28 6.73
N ARG A 128 -6.83 20.13 5.43
CA ARG A 128 -7.88 20.27 4.42
C ARG A 128 -8.00 19.03 3.57
N VAL A 129 -9.18 18.79 3.04
CA VAL A 129 -9.39 17.73 2.06
C VAL A 129 -8.77 18.13 0.73
N LYS A 130 -7.93 17.27 0.18
CA LYS A 130 -7.38 17.42 -1.18
C LYS A 130 -8.39 16.86 -2.17
N GLU A 131 -8.69 17.62 -3.22
CA GLU A 131 -9.46 17.11 -4.35
C GLU A 131 -8.59 16.10 -5.11
N LEU A 132 -9.12 14.91 -5.30
CA LEU A 132 -8.46 13.83 -6.03
C LEU A 132 -9.09 13.70 -7.42
N PRO A 133 -8.30 13.38 -8.46
CA PRO A 133 -8.83 13.16 -9.79
C PRO A 133 -9.81 11.97 -9.79
N GLU A 134 -10.95 12.17 -10.44
CA GLU A 134 -11.92 11.09 -10.62
C GLU A 134 -11.34 10.01 -11.53
N SER A 135 -11.37 8.77 -11.07
CA SER A 135 -11.00 7.60 -11.86
C SER A 135 -12.10 6.54 -11.76
N ARG A 136 -12.51 6.00 -12.91
CA ARG A 136 -13.51 4.92 -12.96
C ARG A 136 -13.03 3.63 -12.28
N LEU A 137 -11.73 3.40 -12.26
CA LEU A 137 -11.10 2.21 -11.67
C LEU A 137 -10.50 2.50 -10.29
N GLY A 138 -10.67 3.71 -9.74
CA GLY A 138 -9.94 4.15 -8.57
C GLY A 138 -8.44 4.18 -8.85
N TYR A 139 -7.63 3.88 -7.85
CA TYR A 139 -6.17 3.82 -7.99
C TYR A 139 -5.66 2.40 -8.27
N SER A 140 -6.55 1.42 -8.47
CA SER A 140 -6.17 0.02 -8.70
C SER A 140 -5.44 -0.22 -10.03
N ALA A 141 -5.60 0.68 -11.00
CA ALA A 141 -4.87 0.66 -12.26
C ALA A 141 -3.57 1.48 -12.22
N GLY A 142 -3.36 2.27 -11.17
CA GLY A 142 -2.18 3.09 -10.97
C GLY A 142 -1.03 2.33 -10.31
N THR A 143 0.15 2.89 -10.39
CA THR A 143 1.34 2.42 -9.68
C THR A 143 1.33 2.89 -8.23
N VAL A 144 2.09 2.21 -7.36
CA VAL A 144 2.34 2.67 -5.99
C VAL A 144 2.95 4.07 -5.97
N GLU A 145 3.80 4.38 -6.95
CA GLU A 145 4.43 5.69 -7.09
C GLU A 145 3.40 6.80 -7.35
N GLU A 146 2.45 6.57 -8.26
CA GLU A 146 1.35 7.51 -8.51
C GLU A 146 0.52 7.75 -7.25
N VAL A 147 0.23 6.72 -6.46
CA VAL A 147 -0.48 6.89 -5.18
C VAL A 147 0.33 7.76 -4.20
N LEU A 148 1.64 7.52 -4.10
CA LEU A 148 2.51 8.30 -3.21
C LEU A 148 2.57 9.79 -3.61
N LEU A 149 2.66 10.08 -4.90
CA LEU A 149 2.75 11.45 -5.43
C LEU A 149 1.37 12.13 -5.45
N ASP A 150 0.37 11.49 -6.06
CA ASP A 150 -0.91 12.13 -6.36
C ASP A 150 -1.86 12.14 -5.17
N VAL A 151 -1.88 11.08 -4.36
CA VAL A 151 -2.80 10.95 -3.23
C VAL A 151 -2.14 11.40 -1.93
N MET A 152 -0.96 10.85 -1.63
CA MET A 152 -0.27 11.09 -0.36
C MET A 152 0.56 12.37 -0.34
N GLY A 153 0.75 13.02 -1.50
CA GLY A 153 1.36 14.33 -1.59
C GLY A 153 2.87 14.33 -1.38
N MET A 154 3.55 13.22 -1.67
CA MET A 154 5.01 13.20 -1.72
C MET A 154 5.48 14.06 -2.91
N GLU A 155 6.53 14.83 -2.71
CA GLU A 155 7.14 15.64 -3.78
C GLU A 155 7.94 14.77 -4.76
N SER A 156 8.58 13.73 -4.25
CA SER A 156 9.37 12.78 -5.06
C SER A 156 9.47 11.44 -4.34
N THR A 157 9.55 10.36 -5.11
CA THR A 157 9.87 9.00 -4.61
C THR A 157 11.37 8.68 -4.69
N LEU A 158 12.15 9.59 -5.28
CA LEU A 158 13.59 9.45 -5.45
C LEU A 158 14.35 9.97 -4.22
N SER A 159 15.54 9.41 -3.97
CA SER A 159 16.42 9.98 -2.96
C SER A 159 16.93 11.36 -3.41
N SER A 160 17.14 12.29 -2.45
CA SER A 160 17.61 13.65 -2.76
C SER A 160 18.88 13.65 -3.61
N LYS A 161 19.80 12.72 -3.36
CA LYS A 161 21.03 12.58 -4.13
C LYS A 161 20.76 12.17 -5.59
N LEU A 162 19.82 11.26 -5.81
CA LEU A 162 19.46 10.84 -7.17
C LEU A 162 18.74 11.96 -7.90
N GLN A 163 17.85 12.67 -7.22
CA GLN A 163 17.17 13.85 -7.78
C GLN A 163 18.17 14.91 -8.22
N GLU A 164 19.14 15.27 -7.39
CA GLU A 164 20.18 16.25 -7.72
C GLU A 164 21.02 15.83 -8.96
N LEU A 165 21.33 14.53 -9.07
CA LEU A 165 22.04 14.01 -10.23
C LEU A 165 21.19 14.08 -11.51
N LEU A 166 19.89 13.81 -11.41
CA LEU A 166 18.98 13.89 -12.54
C LEU A 166 18.75 15.33 -12.99
N ASP A 167 18.52 16.25 -12.06
CA ASP A 167 18.35 17.68 -12.34
C ASP A 167 19.62 18.25 -13.03
N ASN A 168 20.79 17.82 -12.57
CA ASN A 168 22.05 18.20 -13.14
C ASN A 168 22.28 17.61 -14.56
N PHE A 169 21.88 16.36 -14.74
CA PHE A 169 21.91 15.71 -16.06
C PHE A 169 20.97 16.41 -17.04
N GLU A 170 19.71 16.67 -16.67
CA GLU A 170 18.74 17.37 -17.52
C GLU A 170 19.22 18.76 -17.90
N ARG A 171 19.77 19.53 -16.95
CA ARG A 171 20.36 20.85 -17.25
C ARG A 171 21.48 20.76 -18.28
N LEU A 172 22.37 19.77 -18.16
CA LEU A 172 23.46 19.58 -19.11
C LEU A 172 22.98 19.10 -20.48
N VAL A 173 21.88 18.36 -20.53
CA VAL A 173 21.19 17.99 -21.79
C VAL A 173 20.62 19.25 -22.46
N ASP A 174 19.97 20.14 -21.71
CA ASP A 174 19.40 21.39 -22.21
C ASP A 174 20.50 22.38 -22.68
N GLU A 175 21.65 22.38 -21.99
CA GLU A 175 22.85 23.13 -22.36
C GLU A 175 23.63 22.50 -23.54
N GLU A 176 23.15 21.37 -24.10
CA GLU A 176 23.79 20.59 -25.16
C GLU A 176 25.24 20.15 -24.81
N ASN A 177 25.57 20.02 -23.51
CA ASN A 177 26.91 19.67 -23.03
C ASN A 177 27.07 18.14 -22.95
N PHE A 178 27.33 17.51 -24.10
CA PHE A 178 27.40 16.05 -24.21
C PHE A 178 28.44 15.42 -23.27
N ASP A 179 29.65 15.95 -23.19
CA ASP A 179 30.74 15.33 -22.40
C ASP A 179 30.38 15.24 -20.92
N LYS A 180 29.89 16.33 -20.32
CA LYS A 180 29.49 16.35 -18.90
C LYS A 180 28.21 15.56 -18.64
N ALA A 181 27.23 15.62 -19.53
CA ALA A 181 26.02 14.82 -19.43
C ALA A 181 26.37 13.32 -19.49
N LYS A 182 27.34 12.94 -20.33
CA LYS A 182 27.82 11.57 -20.42
C LYS A 182 28.50 11.09 -19.15
N GLU A 183 29.30 11.92 -18.48
CA GLU A 183 29.90 11.56 -17.20
C GLU A 183 28.86 11.20 -16.14
N ILE A 184 27.79 12.00 -16.02
CA ILE A 184 26.68 11.71 -15.10
C ILE A 184 25.93 10.45 -15.54
N TYR A 185 25.67 10.30 -16.84
CA TYR A 185 25.03 9.10 -17.38
C TYR A 185 25.83 7.83 -17.06
N ASP A 186 27.13 7.84 -17.31
CA ASP A 186 28.00 6.67 -17.06
C ASP A 186 27.97 6.27 -15.56
N TYR A 187 27.93 7.24 -14.64
CA TYR A 187 27.75 6.99 -13.23
C TYR A 187 26.37 6.37 -12.92
N LEU A 188 25.30 6.93 -13.46
CA LEU A 188 23.93 6.46 -13.25
C LEU A 188 23.68 5.09 -13.93
N ASP A 189 24.31 4.83 -15.07
CA ASP A 189 24.21 3.56 -15.81
C ASP A 189 24.73 2.36 -14.99
N VAL A 190 25.73 2.59 -14.15
CA VAL A 190 26.25 1.57 -13.21
C VAL A 190 25.39 1.48 -11.95
N ALA A 191 24.89 2.62 -11.45
CA ALA A 191 24.14 2.69 -10.20
C ALA A 191 22.69 2.19 -10.32
N LEU A 192 22.06 2.39 -11.48
CA LEU A 192 20.68 2.02 -11.72
C LEU A 192 20.55 0.55 -12.14
N HIS A 193 19.42 -0.06 -11.74
CA HIS A 193 19.12 -1.45 -12.13
C HIS A 193 19.03 -1.59 -13.67
N GLN A 194 19.49 -2.70 -14.22
CA GLN A 194 19.56 -2.96 -15.67
C GLN A 194 18.20 -2.79 -16.41
N ASN A 195 17.09 -3.12 -15.73
CA ASN A 195 15.74 -3.02 -16.28
C ASN A 195 15.03 -1.70 -15.94
N SER A 196 15.72 -0.73 -15.33
CA SER A 196 15.13 0.56 -14.97
C SER A 196 14.67 1.31 -16.22
N VAL A 197 13.43 1.82 -16.17
CA VAL A 197 12.88 2.70 -17.21
C VAL A 197 13.67 4.00 -17.26
N LEU A 198 14.03 4.53 -16.09
CA LEU A 198 14.84 5.75 -15.96
C LEU A 198 16.19 5.62 -16.69
N ARG A 199 16.88 4.49 -16.52
CA ARG A 199 18.14 4.22 -17.24
C ARG A 199 18.00 4.30 -18.77
N LYS A 200 16.88 3.77 -19.28
CA LYS A 200 16.59 3.81 -20.74
C LYS A 200 16.26 5.22 -21.20
N SER A 201 15.49 5.95 -20.42
CA SER A 201 15.16 7.35 -20.70
C SER A 201 16.40 8.23 -20.76
N LEU A 202 17.28 8.15 -19.77
CA LEU A 202 18.55 8.90 -19.74
C LEU A 202 19.42 8.61 -20.96
N LYS A 203 19.48 7.36 -21.39
CA LYS A 203 20.22 6.98 -22.61
C LYS A 203 19.65 7.65 -23.85
N ILE A 204 18.33 7.69 -23.99
CA ILE A 204 17.67 8.34 -25.13
C ILE A 204 17.95 9.86 -25.13
N SER A 205 17.83 10.50 -23.95
CA SER A 205 18.12 11.94 -23.81
C SER A 205 19.57 12.25 -24.14
N LEU A 206 20.53 11.45 -23.72
CA LEU A 206 21.94 11.63 -24.05
C LEU A 206 22.21 11.50 -25.56
N MET A 207 21.57 10.52 -26.22
CA MET A 207 21.72 10.30 -27.65
C MET A 207 21.13 11.47 -28.49
N SER A 208 20.06 12.10 -28.00
CA SER A 208 19.43 13.21 -28.70
C SER A 208 20.33 14.44 -28.85
N ILE A 209 21.28 14.63 -27.92
CA ILE A 209 22.28 15.74 -28.04
C ILE A 209 23.32 15.39 -29.10
N ARG A 210 23.79 14.15 -29.13
CA ARG A 210 24.82 13.68 -30.05
C ARG A 210 24.39 13.82 -31.53
N GLU A 211 23.11 13.49 -31.81
CA GLU A 211 22.56 13.62 -33.18
C GLU A 211 22.39 15.06 -33.65
N ARG A 212 22.44 16.05 -32.73
CA ARG A 212 22.38 17.50 -33.08
C ARG A 212 23.77 18.10 -33.34
N GLU A 213 24.83 17.46 -32.87
CA GLU A 213 26.22 17.90 -33.11
C GLU A 213 26.80 17.35 -34.45
N GLU A 214 26.18 16.31 -35.04
CA GLU A 214 26.51 15.78 -36.39
C GLU A 214 25.66 16.45 -37.50
#